data_40029d9032085b9896a01d491931d05f
#
_entry.id   40029d9032085b9896a01d491931d05f
#
_cell.length_a   1.000
_cell.length_b   1.000
_cell.length_c   1.000
_cell.angle_alpha   90.00
_cell.angle_beta   90.00
_cell.angle_gamma   90.00
#
_symmetry.space_group_name_H-M   'P 1'
#
loop_
_entity.id
_entity.type
_entity.pdbx_description
1 polymer ?
#
loop_
_entity_poly.entity_id
_entity_poly.type
_entity_poly.pdbx_seq_one_letter_code
_entity_poly.pdbx_strand_id
1 'polypeptide(L)'
;MMTGEGGMIVTNDPALAKKARLIRNHGEGIPDETWDDESLTNLVGLNFRMTELTAALGRAQLAKLAENNRIRTENALLLRDRLPDLPGLTRPDIPPGTVPHVFPMLYDEAATGVPRQKVLAALRAEGIPVGSGYLRLMYENPLFLRKIAYGKHGCPWSCHLYGRERRYLPGQCPVGEALLRRRFLWFYHIHRPNTAADMEEVAVAFRKVFMNLEDLRAATGDFTIPYKW
;
A
#
# COMPACT_ATOMS: atom_id res chain seq x y z
N MET A 1 2.78 11.64 5.96
CA MET A 1 2.14 12.56 6.93
C MET A 1 1.11 11.74 7.70
N MET A 2 1.06 11.86 9.01
CA MET A 2 0.17 11.04 9.85
C MET A 2 -0.58 11.94 10.82
N THR A 3 -1.90 11.74 10.90
CA THR A 3 -2.79 12.52 11.78
C THR A 3 -3.71 11.63 12.64
N GLY A 4 -3.38 10.35 12.74
CA GLY A 4 -4.29 9.30 13.18
C GLY A 4 -5.16 8.89 11.99
N GLU A 5 -6.30 9.54 11.85
CA GLU A 5 -7.15 9.43 10.66
C GLU A 5 -7.35 10.82 10.04
N GLY A 6 -7.61 10.87 8.74
CA GLY A 6 -7.89 12.12 8.03
C GLY A 6 -7.63 12.04 6.55
N GLY A 7 -8.02 13.10 5.84
CA GLY A 7 -7.80 13.25 4.41
C GLY A 7 -7.92 14.69 3.98
N MET A 8 -7.42 14.98 2.80
CA MET A 8 -7.50 16.30 2.20
C MET A 8 -7.92 16.18 0.73
N ILE A 9 -8.92 16.93 0.34
CA ILE A 9 -9.31 17.11 -1.06
C ILE A 9 -8.82 18.47 -1.50
N VAL A 10 -8.06 18.51 -2.60
CA VAL A 10 -7.55 19.74 -3.21
C VAL A 10 -8.04 19.79 -4.64
N THR A 11 -8.65 20.90 -5.03
CA THR A 11 -9.20 21.10 -6.38
C THR A 11 -9.19 22.58 -6.76
N ASN A 12 -9.02 22.86 -8.04
CA ASN A 12 -9.21 24.18 -8.64
C ASN A 12 -10.63 24.40 -9.18
N ASP A 13 -11.49 23.38 -9.12
CA ASP A 13 -12.88 23.46 -9.53
C ASP A 13 -13.75 23.93 -8.34
N PRO A 14 -14.32 25.14 -8.41
CA PRO A 14 -15.13 25.68 -7.32
C PRO A 14 -16.42 24.88 -7.07
N ALA A 15 -17.02 24.28 -8.09
CA ALA A 15 -18.24 23.47 -7.94
C ALA A 15 -17.93 22.16 -7.20
N LEU A 16 -16.80 21.52 -7.49
CA LEU A 16 -16.35 20.35 -6.74
C LEU A 16 -15.99 20.71 -5.29
N ALA A 17 -15.30 21.84 -5.08
CA ALA A 17 -14.99 22.33 -3.73
C ALA A 17 -16.25 22.55 -2.89
N LYS A 18 -17.27 23.16 -3.49
CA LYS A 18 -18.59 23.40 -2.85
C LYS A 18 -19.26 22.08 -2.46
N LYS A 19 -19.37 21.12 -3.40
CA LYS A 19 -19.96 19.80 -3.13
C LYS A 19 -19.21 19.05 -2.03
N ALA A 20 -17.86 19.09 -2.05
CA ALA A 20 -17.04 18.45 -1.03
C ALA A 20 -17.30 19.04 0.38
N ARG A 21 -17.45 20.36 0.48
CA ARG A 21 -17.79 21.03 1.74
C ARG A 21 -19.16 20.63 2.26
N LEU A 22 -20.17 20.56 1.38
CA LEU A 22 -21.50 20.11 1.73
C LEU A 22 -21.50 18.67 2.25
N ILE A 23 -20.93 17.74 1.48
CA ILE A 23 -20.84 16.32 1.86
C ILE A 23 -20.10 16.14 3.19
N ARG A 24 -19.01 16.89 3.40
CA ARG A 24 -18.25 16.90 4.65
C ARG A 24 -19.09 17.32 5.86
N ASN A 25 -20.09 18.19 5.66
CA ASN A 25 -20.91 18.80 6.70
C ASN A 25 -22.37 18.35 6.59
N HIS A 26 -22.64 17.07 6.66
CA HIS A 26 -23.97 16.45 6.63
C HIS A 26 -24.80 16.68 5.36
N GLY A 27 -24.23 17.23 4.30
CA GLY A 27 -24.96 17.68 3.12
C GLY A 27 -25.60 19.06 3.27
N GLU A 28 -25.28 19.76 4.35
CA GLU A 28 -25.82 21.07 4.71
C GLU A 28 -24.76 22.15 4.44
N GLY A 29 -25.21 23.24 3.82
CA GLY A 29 -24.42 24.45 3.70
C GLY A 29 -24.45 25.26 5.01
N ILE A 30 -23.36 25.95 5.29
CA ILE A 30 -23.42 27.06 6.26
C ILE A 30 -23.78 28.28 5.43
N PRO A 31 -24.97 28.89 5.67
CA PRO A 31 -25.35 30.13 5.00
C PRO A 31 -24.31 31.21 5.32
N ASP A 32 -23.65 31.70 4.31
CA ASP A 32 -22.88 32.93 4.38
C ASP A 32 -23.38 33.87 3.26
N GLU A 33 -22.93 35.11 3.25
CA GLU A 33 -23.37 36.12 2.29
C GLU A 33 -23.05 35.74 0.82
N THR A 34 -22.29 34.67 0.59
CA THR A 34 -21.86 34.19 -0.73
C THR A 34 -22.71 33.02 -1.23
N TRP A 35 -23.67 32.55 -0.44
CA TRP A 35 -24.48 31.38 -0.74
C TRP A 35 -25.92 31.80 -0.98
N ASP A 36 -26.43 31.60 -2.19
CA ASP A 36 -27.84 31.72 -2.50
C ASP A 36 -28.66 30.50 -2.00
N ASP A 37 -29.93 30.68 -1.79
CA ASP A 37 -30.84 29.66 -1.25
C ASP A 37 -30.95 28.43 -2.17
N GLU A 38 -30.83 28.60 -3.47
CA GLU A 38 -30.85 27.49 -4.45
C GLU A 38 -29.61 26.60 -4.38
N SER A 39 -28.51 27.15 -3.83
CA SER A 39 -27.26 26.40 -3.67
C SER A 39 -27.21 25.54 -2.41
N LEU A 40 -28.15 25.73 -1.50
CA LEU A 40 -28.37 24.89 -0.30
C LEU A 40 -29.09 23.58 -0.68
N THR A 41 -28.61 22.90 -1.68
CA THR A 41 -29.14 21.58 -2.03
C THR A 41 -28.85 20.59 -0.94
N ASN A 42 -29.88 19.92 -0.45
CA ASN A 42 -29.75 18.78 0.45
C ASN A 42 -29.06 17.63 -0.30
N LEU A 43 -27.79 17.44 -0.01
CA LEU A 43 -27.01 16.32 -0.49
C LEU A 43 -26.91 15.27 0.63
N VAL A 44 -26.81 14.01 0.25
CA VAL A 44 -26.43 12.96 1.20
C VAL A 44 -24.99 13.21 1.64
N GLY A 45 -24.82 13.54 2.90
CA GLY A 45 -23.51 13.83 3.49
C GLY A 45 -23.37 13.19 4.86
N LEU A 46 -22.15 13.22 5.38
CA LEU A 46 -21.80 12.68 6.68
C LEU A 46 -20.98 13.70 7.47
N ASN A 47 -20.67 13.40 8.72
CA ASN A 47 -19.75 14.21 9.49
C ASN A 47 -18.31 13.79 9.19
N PHE A 48 -17.71 14.42 8.20
CA PHE A 48 -16.30 14.25 7.84
C PHE A 48 -15.44 15.47 8.24
N ARG A 49 -15.90 16.25 9.21
CA ARG A 49 -15.14 17.40 9.70
C ARG A 49 -13.90 16.95 10.44
N MET A 50 -12.76 17.52 10.09
CA MET A 50 -11.51 17.32 10.82
C MET A 50 -11.59 18.07 12.15
N THR A 51 -11.17 17.44 13.25
CA THR A 51 -11.10 18.12 14.55
C THR A 51 -9.92 19.10 14.59
N GLU A 52 -9.97 20.11 15.44
CA GLU A 52 -8.86 21.05 15.63
C GLU A 52 -7.57 20.36 16.10
N LEU A 53 -7.68 19.33 16.94
CA LEU A 53 -6.53 18.53 17.37
C LEU A 53 -5.86 17.81 16.19
N THR A 54 -6.67 17.18 15.34
CA THR A 54 -6.17 16.50 14.13
C THR A 54 -5.55 17.51 13.14
N ALA A 55 -6.18 18.68 12.99
CA ALA A 55 -5.68 19.75 12.13
C ALA A 55 -4.36 20.32 12.63
N ALA A 56 -4.21 20.54 13.93
CA ALA A 56 -2.97 21.01 14.55
C ALA A 56 -1.83 20.01 14.33
N LEU A 57 -2.10 18.72 14.55
CA LEU A 57 -1.14 17.65 14.25
C LEU A 57 -0.78 17.62 12.76
N GLY A 58 -1.78 17.76 11.89
CA GLY A 58 -1.60 17.80 10.43
C GLY A 58 -0.66 18.93 10.00
N ARG A 59 -0.82 20.13 10.55
CA ARG A 59 0.08 21.27 10.28
C ARG A 59 1.53 20.98 10.69
N ALA A 60 1.73 20.39 11.87
CA ALA A 60 3.06 20.01 12.36
C ALA A 60 3.69 18.91 11.49
N GLN A 61 2.92 17.96 11.01
CA GLN A 61 3.37 16.90 10.10
C GLN A 61 3.66 17.44 8.69
N LEU A 62 2.86 18.38 8.21
CA LEU A 62 3.05 19.00 6.89
C LEU A 62 4.39 19.76 6.83
N ALA A 63 4.79 20.44 7.89
CA ALA A 63 6.06 21.13 7.98
C ALA A 63 7.29 20.19 7.82
N LYS A 64 7.12 18.90 8.13
CA LYS A 64 8.19 17.88 8.02
C LYS A 64 8.11 17.08 6.72
N LEU A 65 7.05 17.26 5.92
CA LEU A 65 6.75 16.36 4.80
C LEU A 65 7.82 16.38 3.73
N ALA A 66 8.29 17.56 3.32
CA ALA A 66 9.30 17.71 2.27
C ALA A 66 10.59 16.95 2.61
N GLU A 67 11.09 17.13 3.84
CA GLU A 67 12.30 16.46 4.31
C GLU A 67 12.11 14.95 4.46
N ASN A 68 10.97 14.51 4.97
CA ASN A 68 10.67 13.07 5.09
C ASN A 68 10.56 12.40 3.70
N ASN A 69 9.99 13.10 2.73
CA ASN A 69 9.90 12.61 1.35
C ASN A 69 11.28 12.53 0.70
N ARG A 70 12.12 13.56 0.90
CA ARG A 70 13.50 13.59 0.40
C ARG A 70 14.30 12.39 0.89
N ILE A 71 14.33 12.16 2.21
CA ILE A 71 15.05 11.03 2.82
C ILE A 71 14.53 9.69 2.30
N ARG A 72 13.21 9.53 2.23
CA ARG A 72 12.59 8.31 1.71
C ARG A 72 12.99 8.03 0.27
N THR A 73 12.99 9.05 -0.57
CA THR A 73 13.36 8.92 -1.98
C THR A 73 14.85 8.64 -2.13
N GLU A 74 15.71 9.35 -1.39
CA GLU A 74 17.16 9.13 -1.42
C GLU A 74 17.54 7.73 -0.96
N ASN A 75 16.97 7.25 0.14
CA ASN A 75 17.19 5.89 0.63
C ASN A 75 16.73 4.84 -0.39
N ALA A 76 15.57 5.04 -1.02
CA ALA A 76 15.08 4.11 -2.04
C ALA A 76 15.97 4.08 -3.28
N LEU A 77 16.43 5.24 -3.75
CA LEU A 77 17.36 5.35 -4.88
C LEU A 77 18.71 4.72 -4.54
N LEU A 78 19.25 5.02 -3.37
CA LEU A 78 20.52 4.45 -2.90
C LEU A 78 20.42 2.92 -2.81
N LEU A 79 19.37 2.39 -2.18
CA LEU A 79 19.19 0.94 -2.09
C LEU A 79 19.07 0.30 -3.48
N ARG A 80 18.32 0.89 -4.40
CA ARG A 80 18.23 0.42 -5.79
C ARG A 80 19.61 0.34 -6.45
N ASP A 81 20.42 1.38 -6.28
CA ASP A 81 21.73 1.50 -6.95
C ASP A 81 22.81 0.62 -6.29
N ARG A 82 22.66 0.31 -4.98
CA ARG A 82 23.55 -0.57 -4.23
C ARG A 82 23.23 -2.06 -4.35
N LEU A 83 21.98 -2.39 -4.63
CA LEU A 83 21.63 -3.77 -4.96
C LEU A 83 22.24 -4.14 -6.30
N PRO A 84 23.14 -5.14 -6.37
CA PRO A 84 23.66 -5.62 -7.64
C PRO A 84 22.55 -6.33 -8.44
N ASP A 85 22.88 -6.73 -9.66
CA ASP A 85 22.03 -7.64 -10.41
C ASP A 85 22.09 -9.02 -9.74
N LEU A 86 20.97 -9.39 -9.12
CA LEU A 86 20.84 -10.65 -8.38
C LEU A 86 19.94 -11.61 -9.19
N PRO A 87 20.30 -12.91 -9.26
CA PRO A 87 19.50 -13.89 -10.01
C PRO A 87 18.04 -13.88 -9.55
N GLY A 88 17.11 -13.73 -10.50
CA GLY A 88 15.67 -13.78 -10.20
C GLY A 88 15.13 -12.63 -9.37
N LEU A 89 15.90 -11.57 -9.09
CA LEU A 89 15.43 -10.38 -8.37
C LEU A 89 15.34 -9.18 -9.31
N THR A 90 14.14 -8.63 -9.48
CA THR A 90 13.94 -7.39 -10.23
C THR A 90 13.75 -6.23 -9.23
N ARG A 91 14.60 -5.24 -9.36
CA ARG A 91 14.55 -3.98 -8.58
C ARG A 91 13.46 -3.05 -9.13
N PRO A 92 12.92 -2.13 -8.29
CA PRO A 92 11.93 -1.18 -8.76
C PRO A 92 12.53 -0.13 -9.71
N ASP A 93 11.75 0.26 -10.70
CA ASP A 93 11.94 1.54 -11.35
C ASP A 93 11.35 2.64 -10.45
N ILE A 94 12.11 3.73 -10.23
CA ILE A 94 11.71 4.87 -9.39
C ILE A 94 11.83 6.14 -10.25
N PRO A 95 10.78 6.48 -11.01
CA PRO A 95 10.79 7.67 -11.85
C PRO A 95 10.97 8.96 -11.03
N PRO A 96 11.54 10.01 -11.64
CA PRO A 96 11.66 11.32 -11.00
C PRO A 96 10.31 11.82 -10.45
N GLY A 97 10.32 12.38 -9.25
CA GLY A 97 9.12 12.86 -8.55
C GLY A 97 8.36 11.79 -7.78
N THR A 98 8.75 10.52 -7.87
CA THR A 98 8.15 9.44 -7.06
C THR A 98 8.64 9.52 -5.62
N VAL A 99 7.69 9.40 -4.69
CA VAL A 99 7.98 9.18 -3.25
C VAL A 99 7.50 7.77 -2.89
N PRO A 100 8.40 6.77 -2.84
CA PRO A 100 8.00 5.39 -2.60
C PRO A 100 7.44 5.19 -1.19
N HIS A 101 6.31 4.51 -1.07
CA HIS A 101 5.79 4.09 0.23
C HIS A 101 6.56 2.89 0.78
N VAL A 102 6.88 1.95 -0.09
CA VAL A 102 7.72 0.78 0.16
C VAL A 102 8.71 0.64 -0.99
N PHE A 103 9.76 -0.16 -0.81
CA PHE A 103 10.67 -0.57 -1.86
C PHE A 103 10.19 -1.92 -2.41
N PRO A 104 9.44 -1.94 -3.54
CA PRO A 104 8.88 -3.15 -4.10
C PRO A 104 9.91 -3.89 -4.95
N MET A 105 9.92 -5.21 -4.88
CA MET A 105 10.78 -6.05 -5.70
C MET A 105 9.97 -7.21 -6.26
N LEU A 106 10.39 -7.74 -7.41
CA LEU A 106 9.82 -8.96 -7.95
C LEU A 106 10.86 -10.08 -7.87
N TYR A 107 10.41 -11.24 -7.40
CA TYR A 107 11.20 -12.43 -7.27
C TYR A 107 10.72 -13.51 -8.25
N ASP A 108 11.65 -14.21 -8.86
CA ASP A 108 11.38 -15.31 -9.77
C ASP A 108 11.96 -16.62 -9.20
N GLU A 109 11.08 -17.44 -8.64
CA GLU A 109 11.42 -18.75 -8.10
C GLU A 109 11.95 -19.70 -9.18
N ALA A 110 11.49 -19.58 -10.43
CA ALA A 110 11.93 -20.43 -11.50
C ALA A 110 13.38 -20.13 -11.90
N ALA A 111 13.78 -18.87 -11.90
CA ALA A 111 15.14 -18.45 -12.20
C ALA A 111 16.17 -18.88 -11.13
N THR A 112 15.75 -18.97 -9.87
CA THR A 112 16.64 -19.30 -8.74
C THR A 112 16.56 -20.77 -8.30
N GLY A 113 15.45 -21.43 -8.58
CA GLY A 113 15.15 -22.76 -8.03
C GLY A 113 14.95 -22.79 -6.50
N VAL A 114 14.75 -21.62 -5.87
CA VAL A 114 14.58 -21.47 -4.42
C VAL A 114 13.20 -20.85 -4.15
N PRO A 115 12.35 -21.45 -3.32
CA PRO A 115 11.09 -20.85 -2.92
C PRO A 115 11.28 -19.49 -2.25
N ARG A 116 10.44 -18.51 -2.59
CA ARG A 116 10.47 -17.15 -2.02
C ARG A 116 10.53 -17.15 -0.49
N GLN A 117 9.82 -18.08 0.17
CA GLN A 117 9.79 -18.16 1.63
C GLN A 117 11.16 -18.45 2.24
N LYS A 118 12.00 -19.26 1.59
CA LYS A 118 13.37 -19.50 2.04
C LYS A 118 14.23 -18.24 1.96
N VAL A 119 14.13 -17.49 0.86
CA VAL A 119 14.84 -16.21 0.68
C VAL A 119 14.41 -15.21 1.74
N LEU A 120 13.12 -15.11 2.00
CA LEU A 120 12.57 -14.23 3.05
C LEU A 120 13.09 -14.62 4.44
N ALA A 121 13.09 -15.91 4.76
CA ALA A 121 13.56 -16.39 6.05
C ALA A 121 15.06 -16.08 6.23
N ALA A 122 15.86 -16.27 5.18
CA ALA A 122 17.29 -15.94 5.20
C ALA A 122 17.52 -14.43 5.39
N LEU A 123 16.85 -13.57 4.64
CA LEU A 123 16.97 -12.11 4.80
C LEU A 123 16.56 -11.66 6.20
N ARG A 124 15.52 -12.25 6.78
CA ARG A 124 15.11 -11.95 8.16
C ARG A 124 16.11 -12.45 9.19
N ALA A 125 16.76 -13.59 8.94
CA ALA A 125 17.85 -14.08 9.79
C ALA A 125 19.09 -13.15 9.74
N GLU A 126 19.31 -12.47 8.62
CA GLU A 126 20.31 -11.39 8.49
C GLU A 126 19.84 -10.06 9.11
N GLY A 127 18.68 -10.02 9.76
CA GLY A 127 18.15 -8.82 10.41
C GLY A 127 17.34 -7.91 9.49
N ILE A 128 17.09 -8.28 8.24
CA ILE A 128 16.38 -7.44 7.27
C ILE A 128 14.88 -7.79 7.25
N PRO A 129 14.01 -6.90 7.72
CA PRO A 129 12.58 -7.18 7.84
C PRO A 129 11.85 -7.04 6.47
N VAL A 130 12.16 -7.93 5.55
CA VAL A 130 11.48 -7.99 4.25
C VAL A 130 10.11 -8.65 4.40
N GLY A 131 9.13 -8.09 3.74
CA GLY A 131 7.79 -8.65 3.64
C GLY A 131 7.51 -9.25 2.27
N SER A 132 6.42 -10.01 2.17
CA SER A 132 5.98 -10.60 0.90
C SER A 132 4.47 -10.56 0.75
N GLY A 133 4.02 -10.38 -0.49
CA GLY A 133 2.61 -10.39 -0.82
C GLY A 133 1.80 -9.38 0.00
N TYR A 134 0.57 -9.76 0.29
CA TYR A 134 -0.37 -9.08 1.17
C TYR A 134 -1.30 -10.15 1.77
N LEU A 135 -2.29 -9.79 2.59
CA LEU A 135 -3.14 -10.77 3.27
C LEU A 135 -3.83 -11.74 2.30
N ARG A 136 -4.55 -11.20 1.33
CA ARG A 136 -5.24 -11.94 0.27
C ARG A 136 -5.68 -11.01 -0.85
N LEU A 137 -6.02 -11.56 -1.98
CA LEU A 137 -6.65 -10.79 -3.05
C LEU A 137 -8.03 -10.31 -2.62
N MET A 138 -8.42 -9.14 -3.08
CA MET A 138 -9.68 -8.51 -2.68
C MET A 138 -10.88 -9.45 -2.87
N TYR A 139 -10.98 -10.11 -4.02
CA TYR A 139 -12.09 -11.00 -4.34
C TYR A 139 -12.08 -12.33 -3.54
N GLU A 140 -10.98 -12.66 -2.88
CA GLU A 140 -10.87 -13.82 -1.97
C GLU A 140 -11.36 -13.50 -0.55
N ASN A 141 -11.69 -12.27 -0.26
CA ASN A 141 -12.25 -11.92 1.05
C ASN A 141 -13.64 -12.55 1.23
N PRO A 142 -13.96 -13.03 2.46
CA PRO A 142 -15.26 -13.61 2.76
C PRO A 142 -16.45 -12.72 2.38
N LEU A 143 -16.28 -11.40 2.45
CA LEU A 143 -17.27 -10.42 2.01
C LEU A 143 -17.74 -10.69 0.56
N PHE A 144 -16.79 -10.93 -0.34
CA PHE A 144 -17.07 -11.18 -1.75
C PHE A 144 -17.48 -12.62 -2.02
N LEU A 145 -16.75 -13.59 -1.44
CA LEU A 145 -17.02 -15.01 -1.67
C LEU A 145 -18.41 -15.42 -1.15
N ARG A 146 -18.80 -14.91 0.01
CA ARG A 146 -20.10 -15.17 0.62
C ARG A 146 -21.18 -14.18 0.19
N LYS A 147 -20.82 -13.19 -0.64
CA LYS A 147 -21.74 -12.14 -1.11
C LYS A 147 -22.49 -11.49 0.07
N ILE A 148 -21.75 -11.11 1.12
CA ILE A 148 -22.34 -10.47 2.29
C ILE A 148 -22.91 -9.12 1.86
N ALA A 149 -24.23 -8.98 1.94
CA ALA A 149 -24.99 -7.91 1.28
C ALA A 149 -25.65 -6.99 2.28
N TYR A 150 -26.06 -5.82 1.80
CA TYR A 150 -26.91 -4.89 2.54
C TYR A 150 -28.37 -5.35 2.44
N GLY A 151 -29.05 -5.45 3.59
CA GLY A 151 -30.44 -5.85 3.65
C GLY A 151 -30.70 -7.30 3.20
N LYS A 152 -31.95 -7.58 2.79
CA LYS A 152 -32.43 -8.93 2.51
C LYS A 152 -32.44 -9.31 1.02
N HIS A 153 -32.13 -8.38 0.12
CA HIS A 153 -32.29 -8.55 -1.33
C HIS A 153 -30.97 -8.75 -2.08
N GLY A 154 -29.87 -9.06 -1.39
CA GLY A 154 -28.58 -9.38 -1.99
C GLY A 154 -27.84 -8.20 -2.63
N CYS A 155 -28.17 -6.96 -2.28
CA CYS A 155 -27.41 -5.79 -2.77
C CYS A 155 -26.02 -5.72 -2.10
N PRO A 156 -24.96 -5.38 -2.84
CA PRO A 156 -24.93 -4.99 -4.25
C PRO A 156 -24.62 -6.16 -5.23
N TRP A 157 -24.67 -7.41 -4.80
CA TRP A 157 -24.12 -8.55 -5.55
C TRP A 157 -25.07 -9.18 -6.56
N SER A 158 -26.35 -9.25 -6.23
CA SER A 158 -27.37 -9.95 -7.01
C SER A 158 -28.75 -9.31 -6.97
N CYS A 159 -28.88 -8.08 -6.47
CA CYS A 159 -30.17 -7.40 -6.42
C CYS A 159 -30.57 -6.90 -7.81
N HIS A 160 -31.88 -6.61 -7.96
CA HIS A 160 -32.47 -6.11 -9.21
C HIS A 160 -31.83 -4.81 -9.72
N LEU A 161 -31.29 -3.96 -8.81
CA LEU A 161 -30.59 -2.72 -9.18
C LEU A 161 -29.26 -2.98 -9.89
N TYR A 162 -28.56 -4.07 -9.53
CA TYR A 162 -27.31 -4.43 -10.17
C TYR A 162 -27.55 -5.19 -11.50
N GLY A 163 -28.62 -6.00 -11.56
CA GLY A 163 -29.06 -6.69 -12.77
C GLY A 163 -28.10 -7.76 -13.34
N ARG A 164 -27.07 -8.16 -12.58
CA ARG A 164 -26.08 -9.15 -13.01
C ARG A 164 -25.66 -10.02 -11.83
N GLU A 165 -25.18 -11.22 -12.12
CA GLU A 165 -24.52 -12.05 -11.13
C GLU A 165 -23.00 -11.97 -11.31
N ARG A 166 -22.27 -11.77 -10.20
CA ARG A 166 -20.81 -11.85 -10.16
C ARG A 166 -20.38 -13.13 -9.46
N ARG A 167 -19.41 -13.80 -10.07
CA ARG A 167 -18.70 -14.93 -9.46
C ARG A 167 -17.26 -14.52 -9.19
N TYR A 168 -16.76 -14.93 -8.05
CA TYR A 168 -15.39 -14.67 -7.61
C TYR A 168 -14.66 -16.01 -7.56
N LEU A 169 -13.88 -16.32 -8.58
CA LEU A 169 -13.21 -17.60 -8.77
C LEU A 169 -11.70 -17.43 -8.81
N PRO A 170 -10.93 -18.41 -8.33
CA PRO A 170 -9.49 -18.46 -8.56
C PRO A 170 -9.16 -18.35 -10.05
N GLY A 171 -8.05 -17.70 -10.38
CA GLY A 171 -7.61 -17.49 -11.76
C GLY A 171 -8.18 -16.26 -12.46
N GLN A 172 -9.08 -15.51 -11.83
CA GLN A 172 -9.64 -14.30 -12.44
C GLN A 172 -8.63 -13.15 -12.58
N CYS A 173 -7.62 -13.11 -11.70
CA CYS A 173 -6.58 -12.10 -11.72
C CYS A 173 -5.20 -12.78 -11.68
N PRO A 174 -4.79 -13.49 -12.74
CA PRO A 174 -3.59 -14.34 -12.71
C PRO A 174 -2.32 -13.58 -12.37
N VAL A 175 -2.19 -12.33 -12.82
CA VAL A 175 -1.05 -11.45 -12.48
C VAL A 175 -1.06 -11.12 -10.98
N GLY A 176 -2.21 -10.69 -10.45
CA GLY A 176 -2.34 -10.39 -9.02
C GLY A 176 -2.10 -11.61 -8.14
N GLU A 177 -2.60 -12.77 -8.57
CA GLU A 177 -2.37 -14.04 -7.88
C GLU A 177 -0.89 -14.43 -7.86
N ALA A 178 -0.21 -14.31 -8.99
CA ALA A 178 1.23 -14.58 -9.09
C ALA A 178 2.04 -13.62 -8.21
N LEU A 179 1.74 -12.32 -8.25
CA LEU A 179 2.39 -11.32 -7.41
C LEU A 179 2.21 -11.65 -5.94
N LEU A 180 0.97 -11.82 -5.48
CA LEU A 180 0.67 -12.06 -4.08
C LEU A 180 1.35 -13.33 -3.56
N ARG A 181 1.19 -14.44 -4.29
CA ARG A 181 1.54 -15.76 -3.79
C ARG A 181 3.00 -16.13 -3.97
N ARG A 182 3.68 -15.62 -5.02
CA ARG A 182 5.01 -16.10 -5.41
C ARG A 182 6.05 -15.04 -5.69
N ARG A 183 5.65 -13.85 -6.22
CA ARG A 183 6.61 -12.93 -6.83
C ARG A 183 6.90 -11.68 -6.04
N PHE A 184 5.95 -11.16 -5.26
CA PHE A 184 6.09 -9.84 -4.64
C PHE A 184 6.86 -9.92 -3.33
N LEU A 185 7.93 -9.11 -3.26
CA LEU A 185 8.71 -8.80 -2.07
C LEU A 185 8.63 -7.30 -1.83
N TRP A 186 8.73 -6.88 -0.59
CA TRP A 186 8.80 -5.45 -0.27
C TRP A 186 9.64 -5.21 0.98
N PHE A 187 10.33 -4.06 0.98
CA PHE A 187 11.06 -3.55 2.12
C PHE A 187 10.49 -2.18 2.51
N TYR A 188 10.02 -2.05 3.74
CA TYR A 188 9.29 -0.86 4.20
C TYR A 188 10.22 0.23 4.73
N HIS A 189 11.37 -0.14 5.31
CA HIS A 189 12.20 0.71 6.16
C HIS A 189 13.14 1.64 5.38
N ILE A 190 12.66 2.23 4.29
CA ILE A 190 13.35 3.27 3.52
C ILE A 190 13.12 4.68 4.07
N HIS A 191 12.41 4.83 5.17
CA HIS A 191 12.07 6.09 5.81
C HIS A 191 12.84 6.29 7.12
N ARG A 192 12.78 7.49 7.70
CA ARG A 192 13.31 7.73 9.06
C ARG A 192 12.78 6.70 10.08
N PRO A 193 13.61 6.29 11.05
CA PRO A 193 14.94 6.83 11.36
C PRO A 193 16.08 6.27 10.50
N ASN A 194 15.81 5.38 9.54
CA ASN A 194 16.82 4.72 8.74
C ASN A 194 17.59 5.72 7.84
N THR A 195 18.86 5.44 7.68
CA THR A 195 19.86 6.27 7.02
C THR A 195 20.42 5.60 5.76
N ALA A 196 21.31 6.30 5.05
CA ALA A 196 22.06 5.73 3.94
C ALA A 196 22.90 4.52 4.36
N ALA A 197 23.49 4.52 5.57
CA ALA A 197 24.27 3.39 6.08
C ALA A 197 23.40 2.13 6.23
N ASP A 198 22.18 2.28 6.73
CA ASP A 198 21.25 1.15 6.84
C ASP A 198 20.90 0.58 5.45
N MET A 199 20.80 1.42 4.43
CA MET A 199 20.55 0.96 3.04
C MET A 199 21.72 0.17 2.48
N GLU A 200 22.96 0.54 2.82
CA GLU A 200 24.15 -0.25 2.48
C GLU A 200 24.14 -1.63 3.15
N GLU A 201 23.79 -1.68 4.44
CA GLU A 201 23.66 -2.94 5.18
C GLU A 201 22.59 -3.85 4.58
N VAL A 202 21.44 -3.29 4.21
CA VAL A 202 20.38 -4.01 3.48
C VAL A 202 20.94 -4.61 2.18
N ALA A 203 21.65 -3.83 1.38
CA ALA A 203 22.21 -4.30 0.11
C ALA A 203 23.26 -5.41 0.33
N VAL A 204 24.09 -5.32 1.37
CA VAL A 204 25.06 -6.36 1.76
C VAL A 204 24.33 -7.65 2.14
N ALA A 205 23.29 -7.59 2.94
CA ALA A 205 22.52 -8.76 3.33
C ALA A 205 21.84 -9.45 2.13
N PHE A 206 21.25 -8.68 1.22
CA PHE A 206 20.71 -9.22 -0.02
C PHE A 206 21.78 -9.94 -0.83
N ARG A 207 22.94 -9.31 -1.03
CA ARG A 207 24.07 -9.92 -1.73
C ARG A 207 24.47 -11.25 -1.08
N LYS A 208 24.65 -11.26 0.24
CA LYS A 208 25.04 -12.48 0.99
C LYS A 208 24.02 -13.60 0.75
N VAL A 209 22.73 -13.34 0.91
CA VAL A 209 21.68 -14.35 0.74
C VAL A 209 21.65 -14.87 -0.70
N PHE A 210 21.76 -14.00 -1.69
CA PHE A 210 21.69 -14.39 -3.09
C PHE A 210 22.97 -15.05 -3.62
N MET A 211 24.11 -14.84 -2.98
CA MET A 211 25.35 -15.59 -3.27
C MET A 211 25.33 -17.02 -2.70
N ASN A 212 24.43 -17.33 -1.76
CA ASN A 212 24.30 -18.61 -1.09
C ASN A 212 22.96 -19.31 -1.42
N LEU A 213 22.42 -19.10 -2.63
CA LEU A 213 21.15 -19.73 -3.05
C LEU A 213 21.22 -21.26 -3.09
N GLU A 214 22.40 -21.85 -3.35
CA GLU A 214 22.59 -23.32 -3.35
C GLU A 214 22.34 -23.90 -1.96
N ASP A 215 22.90 -23.29 -0.93
CA ASP A 215 22.69 -23.68 0.46
C ASP A 215 21.21 -23.55 0.85
N LEU A 216 20.57 -22.46 0.43
CA LEU A 216 19.15 -22.26 0.65
C LEU A 216 18.29 -23.30 -0.08
N ARG A 217 18.70 -23.74 -1.25
CA ARG A 217 18.01 -24.80 -1.99
C ARG A 217 18.07 -26.11 -1.22
N ALA A 218 19.25 -26.46 -0.70
CA ALA A 218 19.48 -27.68 0.07
C ALA A 218 18.86 -27.64 1.48
N ALA A 219 18.65 -26.45 2.05
CA ALA A 219 18.13 -26.29 3.41
C ALA A 219 16.76 -26.97 3.57
N THR A 220 16.61 -27.73 4.65
CA THR A 220 15.35 -28.38 5.04
C THR A 220 14.81 -27.71 6.29
N GLY A 221 13.48 -27.70 6.47
CA GLY A 221 12.82 -27.13 7.63
C GLY A 221 11.54 -26.37 7.28
N ASP A 222 10.90 -25.82 8.29
CA ASP A 222 9.74 -24.95 8.12
C ASP A 222 10.22 -23.48 7.95
N PHE A 223 10.02 -22.97 6.75
CA PHE A 223 10.31 -21.57 6.40
C PHE A 223 9.06 -20.69 6.38
N THR A 224 7.98 -21.16 7.01
CA THR A 224 6.76 -20.37 7.13
C THR A 224 7.01 -19.13 7.96
N ILE A 225 6.87 -17.99 7.33
CA ILE A 225 6.99 -16.71 8.01
C ILE A 225 5.60 -16.28 8.44
N PRO A 226 5.35 -16.21 9.76
CA PRO A 226 4.07 -15.71 10.22
C PRO A 226 3.91 -14.27 9.73
N TYR A 227 2.73 -13.97 9.18
CA TYR A 227 2.39 -12.62 8.77
C TYR A 227 2.34 -11.73 10.01
N LYS A 228 3.42 -10.96 10.22
CA LYS A 228 3.49 -9.91 11.26
C LYS A 228 3.86 -8.61 10.54
N TRP A 229 3.07 -7.61 10.78
CA TRP A 229 3.37 -6.21 10.44
C TRP A 229 4.53 -5.71 11.30
#